data_27b8889a597cc1e08dad72e1c6278ae2
#
_entry.id   27b8889a597cc1e08dad72e1c6278ae2
#
_cell.length_a   1.000
_cell.length_b   1.000
_cell.length_c   1.000
_cell.angle_alpha   90.00
_cell.angle_beta   90.00
_cell.angle_gamma   90.00
#
_symmetry.space_group_name_H-M   'P 1'
#
loop_
_entity.id
_entity.type
_entity.pdbx_description
1 polymer ?
#
loop_
_entity_poly.entity_id
_entity_poly.type
_entity_poly.pdbx_seq_one_letter_code
_entity_poly.pdbx_strand_id
1 'polypeptide(L)'
;MSATEQEYKNHIKKLEQQVRLLKEQVDFLTRKLYGTKSEKTSTLEIEGQMSLFNEIETCADPDAHEPELVEIEKHLRKRKYTGQREELVKNLPHSKVLHTIDEREQICDNCGSTMVKVGEEFVRTEVQFIPAKLKVIDHYRETYECRSCRKNGTPYMEKAPVPYPPVLHSLASASTITWLIHQKFELSIPLYRQEKEWEALGLRLSRATMSNWLLVVYRDWLVHIVHRLKLELLKQRYLHIDETHVQVLKEPGRKNTSDSYMWVYCSIRDAVNPIRYFEYQPGRSGKYPEAFLREYEGYIHTDAYSGYNAVSGVKRCLCYTHLRRAFVDALPKDIHNSEASKPAEAILRLNQLFNIESELEAFPPDQKKKERLIREKPLLEAFWSWAEKSAIGELPKSKLSKAFHYALNNREGFWNYLEDGNCSISNSLAENCIRPFVIGRKNWLFSGSPKGAEASAGIYTLVETAKANGLAPMKYIKYILSDMPGSAFLEHPEYLDDYLPWNPLVKEFCR
;
A
#
# COMPACT_ATOMS: atom_id res chain seq x y z
N MET A 1 13.50 -45.63 -17.73
CA MET A 1 13.86 -45.24 -16.32
C MET A 1 13.86 -46.51 -15.49
N SER A 2 14.91 -46.78 -14.70
CA SER A 2 14.97 -47.93 -13.83
C SER A 2 14.00 -47.74 -12.63
N ALA A 3 13.48 -48.85 -12.08
CA ALA A 3 12.59 -48.79 -10.88
C ALA A 3 13.20 -47.99 -9.73
N THR A 4 14.52 -48.08 -9.55
CA THR A 4 15.30 -47.32 -8.58
C THR A 4 15.28 -45.79 -8.82
N GLU A 5 15.29 -45.33 -10.06
CA GLU A 5 15.23 -43.90 -10.40
C GLU A 5 13.87 -43.27 -10.08
N GLN A 6 12.81 -44.04 -10.24
CA GLN A 6 11.46 -43.66 -9.87
C GLN A 6 11.27 -43.60 -8.35
N GLU A 7 11.88 -44.53 -7.61
CA GLU A 7 11.88 -44.51 -6.14
C GLU A 7 12.64 -43.28 -5.58
N TYR A 8 13.80 -42.93 -6.13
CA TYR A 8 14.55 -41.74 -5.74
C TYR A 8 13.77 -40.46 -6.03
N LYS A 9 13.14 -40.33 -7.19
CA LYS A 9 12.28 -39.18 -7.52
C LYS A 9 11.11 -39.02 -6.53
N ASN A 10 10.46 -40.13 -6.19
CA ASN A 10 9.38 -40.14 -5.22
C ASN A 10 9.88 -39.74 -3.81
N HIS A 11 11.06 -40.20 -3.46
CA HIS A 11 11.68 -39.85 -2.15
C HIS A 11 12.07 -38.36 -2.09
N ILE A 12 12.70 -37.84 -3.14
CA ILE A 12 13.00 -36.39 -3.27
C ILE A 12 11.73 -35.55 -3.15
N LYS A 13 10.68 -35.90 -3.89
CA LYS A 13 9.39 -35.21 -3.84
C LYS A 13 8.79 -35.20 -2.42
N LYS A 14 8.92 -36.31 -1.70
CA LYS A 14 8.47 -36.43 -0.30
C LYS A 14 9.28 -35.51 0.62
N LEU A 15 10.60 -35.48 0.46
CA LEU A 15 11.50 -34.61 1.25
C LEU A 15 11.23 -33.13 0.97
N GLU A 16 11.02 -32.73 -0.28
CA GLU A 16 10.67 -31.36 -0.65
C GLU A 16 9.34 -30.91 0.00
N GLN A 17 8.36 -31.82 0.05
CA GLN A 17 7.10 -31.56 0.73
C GLN A 17 7.29 -31.37 2.24
N GLN A 18 8.13 -32.21 2.88
CA GLN A 18 8.44 -32.09 4.30
C GLN A 18 9.16 -30.77 4.62
N VAL A 19 10.15 -30.38 3.83
CA VAL A 19 10.85 -29.10 3.99
C VAL A 19 9.90 -27.92 3.87
N ARG A 20 8.95 -27.97 2.93
CA ARG A 20 7.94 -26.91 2.77
C ARG A 20 7.03 -26.82 4.00
N LEU A 21 6.56 -27.94 4.53
CA LEU A 21 5.72 -27.99 5.72
C LEU A 21 6.46 -27.46 6.95
N LEU A 22 7.74 -27.83 7.13
CA LEU A 22 8.58 -27.33 8.22
C LEU A 22 8.80 -25.82 8.13
N LYS A 23 9.03 -25.27 6.93
CA LYS A 23 9.12 -23.81 6.74
C LYS A 23 7.84 -23.11 7.18
N GLU A 24 6.66 -23.64 6.83
CA GLU A 24 5.39 -23.07 7.25
C GLU A 24 5.17 -23.14 8.75
N GLN A 25 5.59 -24.22 9.39
CA GLN A 25 5.56 -24.33 10.86
C GLN A 25 6.49 -23.33 11.53
N VAL A 26 7.69 -23.15 11.01
CA VAL A 26 8.65 -22.14 11.50
C VAL A 26 8.07 -20.74 11.33
N ASP A 27 7.51 -20.41 10.17
CA ASP A 27 6.87 -19.12 9.94
C ASP A 27 5.68 -18.89 10.87
N PHE A 28 4.86 -19.92 11.10
CA PHE A 28 3.76 -19.86 12.06
C PHE A 28 4.24 -19.66 13.49
N LEU A 29 5.24 -20.41 13.92
CA LEU A 29 5.82 -20.29 15.27
C LEU A 29 6.51 -18.96 15.46
N THR A 30 7.22 -18.47 14.46
CA THR A 30 7.86 -17.15 14.46
C THR A 30 6.82 -16.04 14.58
N ARG A 31 5.74 -16.09 13.78
CA ARG A 31 4.62 -15.13 13.92
C ARG A 31 3.93 -15.23 15.28
N LYS A 32 3.80 -16.43 15.84
CA LYS A 32 3.17 -16.65 17.15
C LYS A 32 4.04 -16.19 18.31
N LEU A 33 5.35 -16.38 18.22
CA LEU A 33 6.31 -15.95 19.25
C LEU A 33 6.58 -14.44 19.18
N TYR A 34 6.65 -13.89 17.98
CA TYR A 34 7.04 -12.49 17.76
C TYR A 34 5.90 -11.58 17.28
N GLY A 35 4.91 -12.11 16.55
CA GLY A 35 3.77 -11.32 16.03
C GLY A 35 2.73 -10.96 17.10
N THR A 36 2.58 -11.74 18.15
CA THR A 36 1.61 -11.47 19.23
C THR A 36 2.13 -10.56 20.33
N LYS A 37 3.43 -10.35 20.41
CA LYS A 37 4.02 -9.46 21.42
C LYS A 37 3.97 -7.97 21.03
N SER A 38 3.77 -7.65 19.77
CA SER A 38 3.63 -6.25 19.33
C SER A 38 2.23 -5.64 19.54
N GLU A 39 1.21 -6.44 19.85
CA GLU A 39 -0.18 -5.98 20.05
C GLU A 39 -0.70 -6.13 21.48
N LYS A 40 0.04 -6.80 22.38
CA LYS A 40 -0.31 -6.88 23.82
C LYS A 40 0.79 -6.23 24.62
N THR A 41 0.70 -4.96 24.79
CA THR A 41 1.38 -4.23 25.86
C THR A 41 0.88 -4.75 27.19
N SER A 42 1.80 -5.10 28.07
CA SER A 42 1.47 -5.54 29.42
C SER A 42 0.78 -4.40 30.17
N THR A 43 -0.12 -4.72 31.08
CA THR A 43 -0.99 -3.84 31.88
C THR A 43 -0.26 -2.81 32.76
N LEU A 44 1.02 -2.53 32.52
CA LEU A 44 1.85 -1.57 33.24
C LEU A 44 2.30 -0.37 32.40
N GLU A 45 1.83 -0.24 31.14
CA GLU A 45 2.16 0.93 30.34
C GLU A 45 1.14 2.06 30.55
N ILE A 46 1.68 3.22 30.89
CA ILE A 46 0.94 4.47 31.08
C ILE A 46 0.20 4.80 29.78
N GLU A 47 -1.12 5.01 29.86
CA GLU A 47 -1.94 5.43 28.74
C GLU A 47 -1.32 6.63 28.01
N GLY A 48 -0.89 6.44 26.76
CA GLY A 48 -0.31 7.49 25.91
C GLY A 48 1.20 7.40 25.69
N GLN A 49 1.92 6.48 26.29
CA GLN A 49 3.34 6.27 26.03
C GLN A 49 3.53 5.38 24.83
N MET A 50 3.98 5.97 23.70
CA MET A 50 4.38 5.21 22.51
C MET A 50 5.80 4.68 22.69
N SER A 51 6.01 3.37 22.47
CA SER A 51 7.35 2.81 22.34
C SER A 51 8.08 3.54 21.21
N LEU A 52 9.19 4.19 21.53
CA LEU A 52 9.95 5.02 20.59
C LEU A 52 10.87 4.16 19.70
N PHE A 53 11.11 2.93 20.08
CA PHE A 53 12.07 2.03 19.46
C PHE A 53 11.36 0.80 18.92
N ASN A 54 11.61 0.57 17.64
CA ASN A 54 10.96 -0.48 16.85
C ASN A 54 11.82 -1.74 16.80
N GLU A 55 11.24 -2.73 16.26
CA GLU A 55 11.62 -4.07 15.79
C GLU A 55 13.10 -4.49 15.94
N ILE A 56 14.07 -3.60 15.83
CA ILE A 56 15.51 -3.87 15.96
C ILE A 56 15.92 -4.05 17.44
N GLU A 57 15.35 -3.22 18.34
CA GLU A 57 15.69 -3.32 19.77
C GLU A 57 14.92 -4.43 20.50
N THR A 58 13.70 -4.75 20.02
CA THR A 58 12.94 -5.90 20.54
C THR A 58 13.53 -7.25 20.10
N CYS A 59 14.41 -7.25 19.10
CA CYS A 59 15.16 -8.41 18.63
C CYS A 59 16.59 -8.49 19.23
N ALA A 60 17.03 -7.48 19.97
CA ALA A 60 18.32 -7.51 20.65
C ALA A 60 18.22 -8.37 21.90
N ASP A 61 18.92 -9.48 21.90
CA ASP A 61 19.16 -10.30 23.10
C ASP A 61 20.40 -9.75 23.80
N PRO A 62 20.27 -9.15 25.01
CA PRO A 62 21.41 -8.60 25.74
C PRO A 62 22.41 -9.67 26.19
N ASP A 63 22.02 -10.96 26.21
CA ASP A 63 22.86 -12.09 26.59
C ASP A 63 23.38 -12.90 25.40
N ALA A 64 23.11 -12.40 24.14
CA ALA A 64 23.63 -13.06 22.95
C ALA A 64 25.14 -12.89 22.87
N HIS A 65 25.86 -13.97 23.05
CA HIS A 65 27.29 -14.02 22.73
C HIS A 65 27.49 -13.75 21.23
N GLU A 66 28.49 -12.93 20.91
CA GLU A 66 28.91 -12.75 19.52
C GLU A 66 29.19 -14.13 18.92
N PRO A 67 28.65 -14.45 17.73
CA PRO A 67 28.92 -15.72 17.09
C PRO A 67 30.43 -15.84 16.84
N GLU A 68 31.04 -16.94 17.28
CA GLU A 68 32.40 -17.26 16.95
C GLU A 68 32.60 -17.16 15.44
N LEU A 69 33.70 -16.53 15.03
CA LEU A 69 34.08 -16.38 13.61
C LEU A 69 34.31 -17.79 13.03
N VAL A 70 33.28 -18.41 12.53
CA VAL A 70 33.40 -19.60 11.69
C VAL A 70 34.01 -19.17 10.38
N GLU A 71 35.18 -19.71 10.00
CA GLU A 71 35.73 -19.55 8.67
C GLU A 71 34.71 -20.04 7.64
N ILE A 72 34.00 -19.10 7.03
CA ILE A 72 33.08 -19.38 5.93
C ILE A 72 33.93 -19.71 4.71
N GLU A 73 33.86 -20.95 4.23
CA GLU A 73 34.41 -21.33 2.93
C GLU A 73 34.03 -20.28 1.90
N LYS A 74 35.02 -19.87 1.10
CA LYS A 74 34.92 -18.79 0.11
C LYS A 74 33.67 -18.96 -0.77
N HIS A 75 32.58 -18.33 -0.37
CA HIS A 75 31.47 -18.09 -1.29
C HIS A 75 31.98 -17.21 -2.41
N LEU A 76 31.89 -17.68 -3.64
CA LEU A 76 32.11 -16.89 -4.84
C LEU A 76 31.16 -15.70 -4.80
N ARG A 77 31.65 -14.53 -4.37
CA ARG A 77 30.91 -13.28 -4.46
C ARG A 77 30.54 -13.09 -5.93
N LYS A 78 29.23 -13.03 -6.23
CA LYS A 78 28.78 -12.55 -7.55
C LYS A 78 29.54 -11.27 -7.85
N ARG A 79 30.30 -11.25 -8.97
CA ARG A 79 31.01 -10.06 -9.43
C ARG A 79 30.02 -8.89 -9.41
N LYS A 80 30.31 -7.85 -8.63
CA LYS A 80 29.59 -6.58 -8.72
C LYS A 80 29.77 -6.07 -10.13
N TYR A 81 28.68 -5.87 -10.85
CA TYR A 81 28.71 -5.22 -12.15
C TYR A 81 29.36 -3.84 -12.00
N THR A 82 30.43 -3.58 -12.74
CA THR A 82 30.99 -2.24 -12.95
C THR A 82 29.86 -1.37 -13.52
N GLY A 83 29.57 -0.22 -12.91
CA GLY A 83 28.48 0.69 -13.34
C GLY A 83 27.28 0.78 -12.39
N GLN A 84 27.14 -0.11 -11.40
CA GLN A 84 26.00 -0.11 -10.48
C GLN A 84 25.84 1.19 -9.67
N ARG A 85 26.97 1.87 -9.34
CA ARG A 85 26.95 3.16 -8.66
C ARG A 85 26.54 4.30 -9.57
N GLU A 86 27.02 4.29 -10.81
CA GLU A 86 26.67 5.29 -11.83
C GLU A 86 25.17 5.24 -12.16
N GLU A 87 24.61 4.05 -12.24
CA GLU A 87 23.18 3.86 -12.49
C GLU A 87 22.30 4.36 -11.32
N LEU A 88 22.77 4.18 -10.07
CA LEU A 88 22.05 4.67 -8.88
C LEU A 88 21.92 6.20 -8.83
N VAL A 89 22.92 6.93 -9.34
CA VAL A 89 22.95 8.40 -9.31
C VAL A 89 22.59 9.06 -10.63
N LYS A 90 22.33 8.28 -11.67
CA LYS A 90 22.09 8.71 -13.06
C LYS A 90 21.06 9.83 -13.20
N ASN A 91 20.01 9.80 -12.38
CA ASN A 91 18.89 10.74 -12.45
C ASN A 91 19.02 11.91 -11.45
N LEU A 92 20.14 12.00 -10.73
CA LEU A 92 20.39 13.11 -9.82
C LEU A 92 21.15 14.23 -10.56
N PRO A 93 20.95 15.50 -10.18
CA PRO A 93 21.78 16.58 -10.71
C PRO A 93 23.24 16.42 -10.28
N HIS A 94 24.17 16.56 -11.20
CA HIS A 94 25.60 16.47 -10.94
C HIS A 94 26.25 17.85 -10.87
N SER A 95 27.11 18.07 -9.89
CA SER A 95 28.00 19.24 -9.82
C SER A 95 29.44 18.80 -9.66
N LYS A 96 30.35 19.50 -10.30
CA LYS A 96 31.80 19.26 -10.21
C LYS A 96 32.40 20.19 -9.15
N VAL A 97 33.09 19.62 -8.18
CA VAL A 97 33.91 20.37 -7.21
C VAL A 97 35.36 20.12 -7.56
N LEU A 98 36.11 21.19 -7.84
CA LEU A 98 37.50 21.14 -8.13
C LEU A 98 38.30 21.57 -6.90
N HIS A 99 39.12 20.66 -6.38
CA HIS A 99 40.05 20.97 -5.29
C HIS A 99 41.35 21.49 -5.93
N THR A 100 41.78 22.63 -5.51
CA THR A 100 43.02 23.30 -6.00
C THR A 100 43.98 23.51 -4.84
N ILE A 101 45.26 23.53 -5.12
CA ILE A 101 46.31 23.95 -4.18
C ILE A 101 46.32 25.48 -4.14
N ASP A 102 46.42 26.11 -2.96
CA ASP A 102 46.53 27.56 -2.84
C ASP A 102 47.72 28.09 -3.63
N GLU A 103 47.57 29.22 -4.28
CA GLU A 103 48.67 29.81 -5.12
C GLU A 103 49.96 29.95 -4.33
N ARG A 104 49.91 30.20 -3.02
CA ARG A 104 51.08 30.32 -2.15
C ARG A 104 51.77 28.97 -1.89
N GLU A 105 51.06 27.88 -2.05
CA GLU A 105 51.55 26.51 -1.85
C GLU A 105 51.96 25.85 -3.17
N GLN A 106 51.78 26.54 -4.33
CA GLN A 106 52.19 26.06 -5.64
C GLN A 106 53.70 26.27 -5.87
N ILE A 107 54.50 26.01 -4.89
CA ILE A 107 55.97 26.12 -4.95
C ILE A 107 56.57 24.71 -4.82
N CYS A 108 57.48 24.35 -5.69
CA CYS A 108 58.15 23.07 -5.67
C CYS A 108 59.12 22.98 -4.48
N ASP A 109 58.91 22.02 -3.60
CA ASP A 109 59.75 21.80 -2.40
C ASP A 109 61.21 21.44 -2.76
N ASN A 110 61.47 20.91 -3.98
CA ASN A 110 62.81 20.52 -4.41
C ASN A 110 63.63 21.65 -5.03
N CYS A 111 62.97 22.59 -5.71
CA CYS A 111 63.74 23.63 -6.48
C CYS A 111 63.21 25.05 -6.30
N GLY A 112 62.12 25.26 -5.53
CA GLY A 112 61.57 26.60 -5.28
C GLY A 112 60.85 27.26 -6.46
N SER A 113 60.69 26.56 -7.61
CA SER A 113 59.98 27.10 -8.77
C SER A 113 58.48 26.95 -8.64
N THR A 114 57.70 27.86 -9.25
CA THR A 114 56.25 27.76 -9.30
C THR A 114 55.80 26.55 -10.12
N MET A 115 54.93 25.72 -9.52
CA MET A 115 54.32 24.55 -10.18
C MET A 115 53.19 24.97 -11.11
N VAL A 116 52.98 24.22 -12.20
CA VAL A 116 51.89 24.44 -13.14
C VAL A 116 50.94 23.25 -13.12
N LYS A 117 49.64 23.51 -13.28
CA LYS A 117 48.62 22.48 -13.38
C LYS A 117 48.85 21.64 -14.66
N VAL A 118 48.96 20.32 -14.51
CA VAL A 118 49.18 19.38 -15.62
C VAL A 118 47.95 18.52 -15.95
N GLY A 119 46.95 18.50 -15.09
CA GLY A 119 45.75 17.71 -15.33
C GLY A 119 44.73 17.77 -14.16
N GLU A 120 43.68 17.00 -14.31
CA GLU A 120 42.65 16.78 -13.29
C GLU A 120 42.40 15.27 -13.15
N GLU A 121 42.30 14.79 -11.95
CA GLU A 121 42.00 13.39 -11.63
C GLU A 121 40.66 13.28 -10.94
N PHE A 122 39.89 12.29 -11.36
CA PHE A 122 38.64 11.95 -10.66
C PHE A 122 38.96 11.19 -9.37
N VAL A 123 38.50 11.71 -8.22
CA VAL A 123 38.77 11.12 -6.90
C VAL A 123 37.61 10.27 -6.44
N ARG A 124 36.41 10.85 -6.35
CA ARG A 124 35.21 10.15 -5.87
C ARG A 124 33.91 10.86 -6.25
N THR A 125 32.82 10.09 -6.24
CA THR A 125 31.45 10.62 -6.26
C THR A 125 30.87 10.51 -4.85
N GLU A 126 30.20 11.56 -4.39
CA GLU A 126 29.41 11.56 -3.15
C GLU A 126 28.02 12.13 -3.42
N VAL A 127 27.04 11.73 -2.61
CA VAL A 127 25.67 12.25 -2.68
C VAL A 127 25.48 13.24 -1.52
N GLN A 128 25.19 14.49 -1.85
CA GLN A 128 24.90 15.53 -0.88
C GLN A 128 23.39 15.59 -0.64
N PHE A 129 22.96 15.45 0.63
CA PHE A 129 21.58 15.71 1.01
C PHE A 129 21.39 17.20 1.30
N ILE A 130 20.43 17.82 0.61
CA ILE A 130 20.01 19.21 0.83
C ILE A 130 18.67 19.18 1.57
N PRO A 131 18.61 19.60 2.84
CA PRO A 131 17.38 19.66 3.60
C PRO A 131 16.30 20.52 2.92
N ALA A 132 15.02 20.19 3.19
CA ALA A 132 13.89 20.99 2.73
C ALA A 132 13.99 22.44 3.25
N LYS A 133 13.61 23.41 2.40
CA LYS A 133 13.60 24.84 2.75
C LYS A 133 12.20 25.41 2.54
N LEU A 134 11.78 26.29 3.45
CA LEU A 134 10.57 27.07 3.31
C LEU A 134 10.88 28.40 2.60
N LYS A 135 9.95 28.85 1.77
CA LYS A 135 9.99 30.15 1.11
C LYS A 135 8.61 30.79 1.21
N VAL A 136 8.57 32.04 1.66
CA VAL A 136 7.36 32.86 1.61
C VAL A 136 7.24 33.49 0.22
N ILE A 137 6.04 33.45 -0.34
CA ILE A 137 5.72 34.05 -1.63
C ILE A 137 4.57 35.05 -1.41
N ASP A 138 4.84 36.33 -1.66
CA ASP A 138 3.86 37.40 -1.64
C ASP A 138 3.35 37.66 -3.04
N HIS A 139 2.03 37.50 -3.24
CA HIS A 139 1.40 37.69 -4.54
C HIS A 139 0.86 39.11 -4.64
N TYR A 140 1.27 39.82 -5.67
CA TYR A 140 0.77 41.14 -6.06
C TYR A 140 0.07 41.03 -7.41
N ARG A 141 -0.92 41.91 -7.66
CA ARG A 141 -1.56 42.03 -8.97
C ARG A 141 -1.58 43.46 -9.45
N GLU A 142 -1.32 43.67 -10.71
CA GLU A 142 -1.44 44.96 -11.35
C GLU A 142 -2.91 45.26 -11.67
N THR A 143 -3.24 46.54 -11.61
CA THR A 143 -4.55 47.07 -11.98
C THR A 143 -4.36 48.06 -13.14
N TYR A 144 -5.06 47.82 -14.22
CA TYR A 144 -5.00 48.62 -15.43
C TYR A 144 -6.24 49.49 -15.55
N GLU A 145 -6.08 50.73 -16.04
CA GLU A 145 -7.16 51.68 -16.27
C GLU A 145 -7.21 52.05 -17.75
N CYS A 146 -8.40 52.07 -18.33
CA CYS A 146 -8.63 52.62 -19.67
C CYS A 146 -8.74 54.15 -19.62
N ARG A 147 -7.69 54.86 -20.04
CA ARG A 147 -7.68 56.34 -20.08
C ARG A 147 -8.72 56.95 -20.98
N SER A 148 -9.10 56.30 -22.06
CA SER A 148 -10.15 56.78 -22.99
C SER A 148 -11.53 56.72 -22.33
N CYS A 149 -11.88 55.61 -21.69
CA CYS A 149 -13.12 55.45 -20.94
C CYS A 149 -13.21 56.44 -19.78
N ARG A 150 -12.11 56.69 -19.09
CA ARG A 150 -12.05 57.70 -18.01
C ARG A 150 -12.37 59.10 -18.53
N LYS A 151 -11.82 59.51 -19.71
CA LYS A 151 -12.10 60.80 -20.33
C LYS A 151 -13.57 60.94 -20.76
N ASN A 152 -14.21 59.85 -21.13
CA ASN A 152 -15.60 59.78 -21.55
C ASN A 152 -16.59 59.64 -20.39
N GLY A 153 -16.15 59.73 -19.14
CA GLY A 153 -17.01 59.67 -17.94
C GLY A 153 -17.45 58.25 -17.56
N THR A 154 -16.94 57.18 -18.20
CA THR A 154 -17.23 55.78 -17.91
C THR A 154 -15.92 55.03 -17.55
N PRO A 155 -15.34 55.25 -16.37
CA PRO A 155 -14.06 54.64 -16.01
C PRO A 155 -14.15 53.12 -16.05
N TYR A 156 -13.19 52.46 -16.72
CA TYR A 156 -13.04 51.04 -16.81
C TYR A 156 -11.68 50.64 -16.21
N MET A 157 -11.71 49.73 -15.25
CA MET A 157 -10.50 49.17 -14.60
C MET A 157 -10.54 47.66 -14.68
N GLU A 158 -9.40 47.07 -15.00
CA GLU A 158 -9.19 45.62 -15.03
C GLU A 158 -8.02 45.24 -14.14
N LYS A 159 -8.17 44.12 -13.45
CA LYS A 159 -7.12 43.57 -12.54
C LYS A 159 -6.57 42.31 -13.17
N ALA A 160 -5.24 42.19 -13.14
CA ALA A 160 -4.57 40.95 -13.59
C ALA A 160 -5.09 39.72 -12.83
N PRO A 161 -5.33 38.59 -13.55
CA PRO A 161 -5.76 37.35 -12.92
C PRO A 161 -4.67 36.81 -11.98
N VAL A 162 -5.09 36.20 -10.86
CA VAL A 162 -4.19 35.53 -9.92
C VAL A 162 -4.70 34.12 -9.72
N PRO A 163 -3.80 33.10 -9.71
CA PRO A 163 -4.20 31.71 -9.47
C PRO A 163 -4.96 31.56 -8.16
N TYR A 164 -5.98 30.74 -8.16
CA TYR A 164 -6.78 30.45 -6.97
C TYR A 164 -5.98 29.63 -5.97
N PRO A 165 -5.92 30.01 -4.69
CA PRO A 165 -5.24 29.21 -3.68
C PRO A 165 -6.10 27.99 -3.30
N PRO A 166 -5.48 26.84 -2.95
CA PRO A 166 -6.23 25.65 -2.55
C PRO A 166 -7.03 25.83 -1.25
N VAL A 167 -6.61 26.76 -0.37
CA VAL A 167 -7.32 27.18 0.84
C VAL A 167 -7.31 28.69 0.93
N LEU A 168 -8.49 29.30 0.87
CA LEU A 168 -8.67 30.73 0.95
C LEU A 168 -8.22 31.29 2.31
N HIS A 169 -7.66 32.50 2.31
CA HIS A 169 -7.23 33.22 3.52
C HIS A 169 -6.28 32.43 4.42
N SER A 170 -5.38 31.64 3.84
CA SER A 170 -4.40 30.84 4.58
C SER A 170 -3.02 30.95 3.96
N LEU A 171 -2.01 30.45 4.70
CA LEU A 171 -0.64 30.29 4.20
C LEU A 171 -0.45 29.01 3.37
N ALA A 172 -1.52 28.22 3.19
CA ALA A 172 -1.46 26.93 2.53
C ALA A 172 -1.30 27.09 1.01
N SER A 173 -0.16 26.73 0.48
CA SER A 173 0.05 26.54 -0.96
C SER A 173 -0.22 25.10 -1.37
N ALA A 174 -0.39 24.83 -2.65
CA ALA A 174 -0.48 23.47 -3.18
C ALA A 174 0.73 22.62 -2.76
N SER A 175 1.94 23.17 -2.77
CA SER A 175 3.16 22.46 -2.36
C SER A 175 3.20 22.13 -0.87
N THR A 176 2.76 23.06 -0.01
CA THR A 176 2.68 22.85 1.44
C THR A 176 1.72 21.72 1.79
N ILE A 177 0.52 21.73 1.21
CA ILE A 177 -0.49 20.69 1.44
C ILE A 177 -0.02 19.34 0.90
N THR A 178 0.58 19.34 -0.29
CA THR A 178 1.14 18.11 -0.87
C THR A 178 2.19 17.50 0.04
N TRP A 179 3.06 18.31 0.65
CA TRP A 179 4.07 17.83 1.60
C TRP A 179 3.43 17.24 2.86
N LEU A 180 2.38 17.87 3.41
CA LEU A 180 1.62 17.31 4.55
C LEU A 180 0.99 15.96 4.20
N ILE A 181 0.43 15.84 3.00
CA ILE A 181 -0.16 14.59 2.50
C ILE A 181 0.91 13.51 2.35
N HIS A 182 2.02 13.82 1.70
CA HIS A 182 3.13 12.90 1.51
C HIS A 182 3.64 12.34 2.83
N GLN A 183 3.98 13.22 3.77
CA GLN A 183 4.47 12.79 5.08
C GLN A 183 3.46 11.91 5.82
N LYS A 184 2.17 12.28 5.81
CA LYS A 184 1.17 11.53 6.57
C LYS A 184 0.75 10.22 5.90
N PHE A 185 0.48 10.23 4.59
CA PHE A 185 -0.19 9.12 3.90
C PHE A 185 0.79 8.20 3.16
N GLU A 186 1.99 8.65 2.83
CA GLU A 186 3.03 7.82 2.24
C GLU A 186 4.10 7.39 3.26
N LEU A 187 4.58 8.35 4.10
CA LEU A 187 5.63 8.08 5.09
C LEU A 187 5.07 7.75 6.49
N SER A 188 3.74 7.76 6.65
CA SER A 188 3.07 7.45 7.92
C SER A 188 3.47 8.36 9.09
N ILE A 189 3.91 9.59 8.83
CA ILE A 189 4.32 10.56 9.86
C ILE A 189 3.09 11.31 10.37
N PRO A 190 2.69 11.17 11.63
CA PRO A 190 1.52 11.86 12.18
C PRO A 190 1.74 13.36 12.30
N LEU A 191 0.64 14.14 12.22
CA LEU A 191 0.71 15.60 12.20
C LEU A 191 1.45 16.22 13.40
N TYR A 192 1.41 15.58 14.57
CA TYR A 192 2.14 16.09 15.74
C TYR A 192 3.67 15.99 15.60
N ARG A 193 4.19 15.03 14.80
CA ARG A 193 5.62 14.96 14.47
C ARG A 193 5.97 15.98 13.40
N GLN A 194 5.08 16.17 12.42
CA GLN A 194 5.24 17.20 11.40
C GLN A 194 5.24 18.62 12.01
N GLU A 195 4.44 18.87 13.05
CA GLU A 195 4.44 20.15 13.78
C GLU A 195 5.84 20.54 14.29
N LYS A 196 6.57 19.55 14.83
CA LYS A 196 7.96 19.75 15.29
C LYS A 196 8.93 20.01 14.12
N GLU A 197 8.75 19.31 13.01
CA GLU A 197 9.57 19.52 11.81
C GLU A 197 9.35 20.92 11.24
N TRP A 198 8.09 21.37 11.12
CA TRP A 198 7.76 22.71 10.63
C TRP A 198 8.35 23.79 11.54
N GLU A 199 8.32 23.60 12.86
CA GLU A 199 8.94 24.52 13.82
C GLU A 199 10.46 24.57 13.65
N ALA A 200 11.11 23.43 13.44
CA ALA A 200 12.55 23.36 13.17
C ALA A 200 12.93 24.03 11.83
N LEU A 201 12.03 24.05 10.85
CA LEU A 201 12.19 24.79 9.59
C LEU A 201 11.87 26.29 9.70
N GLY A 202 11.48 26.78 10.90
CA GLY A 202 11.20 28.19 11.17
C GLY A 202 9.73 28.61 11.05
N LEU A 203 8.80 27.68 10.82
CA LEU A 203 7.37 27.97 10.72
C LEU A 203 6.58 27.26 11.84
N ARG A 204 6.02 28.02 12.78
CA ARG A 204 5.10 27.48 13.79
C ARG A 204 3.73 27.20 13.19
N LEU A 205 3.53 25.98 12.77
CA LEU A 205 2.29 25.50 12.16
C LEU A 205 1.66 24.43 13.04
N SER A 206 0.53 24.75 13.68
CA SER A 206 -0.12 23.82 14.60
C SER A 206 -0.72 22.61 13.86
N ARG A 207 -0.72 21.44 14.50
CA ARG A 207 -1.40 20.24 13.97
C ARG A 207 -2.89 20.46 13.70
N ALA A 208 -3.54 21.35 14.46
CA ALA A 208 -4.94 21.73 14.23
C ALA A 208 -5.10 22.46 12.88
N THR A 209 -4.21 23.41 12.59
CA THR A 209 -4.18 24.13 11.31
C THR A 209 -3.91 23.17 10.13
N MET A 210 -2.91 22.28 10.26
CA MET A 210 -2.60 21.27 9.26
C MET A 210 -3.80 20.36 9.00
N SER A 211 -4.46 19.87 10.05
CA SER A 211 -5.66 19.04 9.95
C SER A 211 -6.80 19.78 9.24
N ASN A 212 -7.01 21.04 9.59
CA ASN A 212 -8.05 21.86 8.95
C ASN A 212 -7.76 22.06 7.45
N TRP A 213 -6.52 22.32 7.06
CA TRP A 213 -6.15 22.44 5.64
C TRP A 213 -6.45 21.15 4.86
N LEU A 214 -6.09 19.99 5.44
CA LEU A 214 -6.39 18.70 4.81
C LEU A 214 -7.90 18.46 4.67
N LEU A 215 -8.69 18.83 5.68
CA LEU A 215 -10.15 18.70 5.62
C LEU A 215 -10.77 19.64 4.58
N VAL A 216 -10.29 20.88 4.47
CA VAL A 216 -10.78 21.86 3.51
C VAL A 216 -10.46 21.43 2.08
N VAL A 217 -9.20 21.07 1.79
CA VAL A 217 -8.85 20.65 0.42
C VAL A 217 -9.54 19.35 0.01
N TYR A 218 -9.77 18.44 0.97
CA TYR A 218 -10.55 17.24 0.69
C TYR A 218 -11.99 17.58 0.32
N ARG A 219 -12.65 18.37 1.18
CA ARG A 219 -14.06 18.76 0.98
C ARG A 219 -14.28 19.54 -0.31
N ASP A 220 -13.40 20.52 -0.61
CA ASP A 220 -13.64 21.48 -1.67
C ASP A 220 -13.13 21.01 -3.04
N TRP A 221 -12.11 20.12 -3.05
CA TRP A 221 -11.45 19.72 -4.30
C TRP A 221 -11.37 18.19 -4.46
N LEU A 222 -10.66 17.49 -3.56
CA LEU A 222 -10.27 16.10 -3.77
C LEU A 222 -11.45 15.12 -3.77
N VAL A 223 -12.51 15.40 -3.01
CA VAL A 223 -13.70 14.55 -2.92
C VAL A 223 -14.36 14.32 -4.28
N HIS A 224 -14.34 15.32 -5.17
CA HIS A 224 -14.95 15.23 -6.48
C HIS A 224 -14.23 14.22 -7.38
N ILE A 225 -12.89 14.21 -7.34
CA ILE A 225 -12.08 13.21 -8.06
C ILE A 225 -12.27 11.82 -7.44
N VAL A 226 -12.33 11.73 -6.12
CA VAL A 226 -12.62 10.46 -5.42
C VAL A 226 -13.96 9.89 -5.83
N HIS A 227 -15.02 10.72 -5.91
CA HIS A 227 -16.33 10.29 -6.41
C HIS A 227 -16.26 9.84 -7.87
N ARG A 228 -15.52 10.57 -8.72
CA ARG A 228 -15.33 10.20 -10.12
C ARG A 228 -14.61 8.86 -10.26
N LEU A 229 -13.59 8.60 -9.43
CA LEU A 229 -12.91 7.31 -9.36
C LEU A 229 -13.83 6.17 -8.92
N LYS A 230 -14.78 6.42 -8.00
CA LYS A 230 -15.80 5.43 -7.61
C LYS A 230 -16.64 5.00 -8.80
N LEU A 231 -17.10 5.96 -9.60
CA LEU A 231 -17.90 5.68 -10.81
C LEU A 231 -17.12 4.83 -11.82
N GLU A 232 -15.83 5.11 -12.00
CA GLU A 232 -14.97 4.31 -12.89
C GLU A 232 -14.66 2.92 -12.33
N LEU A 233 -14.52 2.79 -11.01
CA LEU A 233 -14.31 1.51 -10.35
C LEU A 233 -15.52 0.58 -10.53
N LEU A 234 -16.72 1.11 -10.36
CA LEU A 234 -17.96 0.34 -10.47
C LEU A 234 -18.29 -0.12 -11.92
N LYS A 235 -17.61 0.43 -12.93
CA LYS A 235 -17.67 -0.06 -14.33
C LYS A 235 -16.79 -1.30 -14.56
N GLN A 236 -15.86 -1.60 -13.66
CA GLN A 236 -14.93 -2.72 -13.83
C GLN A 236 -15.60 -4.04 -13.43
N ARG A 237 -15.28 -5.11 -14.13
CA ARG A 237 -15.92 -6.42 -13.96
C ARG A 237 -15.40 -7.22 -12.75
N TYR A 238 -14.20 -6.92 -12.25
CA TYR A 238 -13.54 -7.67 -11.19
C TYR A 238 -13.06 -6.73 -10.10
N LEU A 239 -13.48 -6.97 -8.86
CA LEU A 239 -13.06 -6.22 -7.71
C LEU A 239 -12.49 -7.13 -6.62
N HIS A 240 -11.53 -6.62 -5.87
CA HIS A 240 -11.02 -7.20 -4.64
C HIS A 240 -11.43 -6.31 -3.48
N ILE A 241 -11.96 -6.89 -2.41
CA ILE A 241 -12.53 -6.13 -1.29
C ILE A 241 -11.99 -6.70 0.02
N ASP A 242 -11.61 -5.81 0.91
CA ASP A 242 -11.17 -6.14 2.27
C ASP A 242 -11.50 -4.98 3.21
N GLU A 243 -11.51 -5.22 4.51
CA GLU A 243 -11.73 -4.18 5.50
C GLU A 243 -10.82 -4.35 6.72
N THR A 244 -10.47 -3.24 7.34
CA THR A 244 -9.71 -3.22 8.58
C THR A 244 -10.35 -2.30 9.59
N HIS A 245 -10.28 -2.66 10.84
CA HIS A 245 -10.74 -1.87 11.95
C HIS A 245 -10.01 -0.52 12.03
N VAL A 246 -10.71 0.52 12.42
CA VAL A 246 -10.19 1.85 12.74
C VAL A 246 -11.00 2.45 13.89
N GLN A 247 -10.32 3.05 14.85
CA GLN A 247 -10.99 3.83 15.89
C GLN A 247 -11.28 5.24 15.38
N VAL A 248 -12.53 5.68 15.52
CA VAL A 248 -12.96 7.03 15.18
C VAL A 248 -13.63 7.66 16.37
N LEU A 249 -13.16 8.85 16.77
CA LEU A 249 -13.74 9.57 17.88
C LEU A 249 -14.91 10.44 17.42
N LYS A 250 -15.77 10.83 18.37
CA LYS A 250 -16.87 11.77 18.13
C LYS A 250 -17.88 11.31 17.06
N GLU A 251 -18.05 10.01 16.89
CA GLU A 251 -19.13 9.48 16.06
C GLU A 251 -20.49 9.73 16.74
N PRO A 252 -21.48 10.29 16.02
CA PRO A 252 -22.80 10.54 16.59
C PRO A 252 -23.46 9.27 17.14
N GLY A 253 -23.90 9.28 18.38
CA GLY A 253 -24.59 8.16 19.01
C GLY A 253 -23.74 6.93 19.34
N ARG A 254 -22.40 7.01 19.22
CA ARG A 254 -21.48 5.89 19.48
C ARG A 254 -20.43 6.25 20.52
N LYS A 255 -19.93 5.24 21.24
CA LYS A 255 -18.81 5.41 22.17
C LYS A 255 -17.51 5.55 21.39
N ASN A 256 -16.57 6.33 21.91
CA ASN A 256 -15.22 6.48 21.31
C ASN A 256 -14.43 5.16 21.22
N THR A 257 -14.83 4.13 21.96
CA THR A 257 -14.24 2.77 21.93
C THR A 257 -14.91 1.85 20.94
N SER A 258 -15.91 2.34 20.17
CA SER A 258 -16.61 1.52 19.17
C SER A 258 -15.72 1.28 17.96
N ASP A 259 -15.75 0.04 17.45
CA ASP A 259 -15.02 -0.32 16.24
C ASP A 259 -15.70 0.24 14.99
N SER A 260 -14.98 1.03 14.26
CA SER A 260 -15.31 1.47 12.90
C SER A 260 -14.35 0.84 11.90
N TYR A 261 -14.63 0.94 10.61
CA TYR A 261 -13.87 0.20 9.61
C TYR A 261 -13.46 1.09 8.44
N MET A 262 -12.26 0.82 7.96
CA MET A 262 -11.77 1.27 6.67
C MET A 262 -11.94 0.11 5.69
N TRP A 263 -12.79 0.28 4.70
CA TRP A 263 -13.01 -0.63 3.60
C TRP A 263 -12.11 -0.26 2.44
N VAL A 264 -11.64 -1.25 1.68
CA VAL A 264 -10.90 -1.04 0.44
C VAL A 264 -11.54 -1.84 -0.68
N TYR A 265 -11.75 -1.18 -1.82
CA TYR A 265 -12.26 -1.77 -3.05
C TYR A 265 -11.20 -1.54 -4.13
N CYS A 266 -10.66 -2.62 -4.66
CA CYS A 266 -9.56 -2.56 -5.62
C CYS A 266 -9.96 -3.19 -6.95
N SER A 267 -9.60 -2.56 -8.05
CA SER A 267 -9.56 -3.25 -9.34
C SER A 267 -8.47 -4.32 -9.36
N ILE A 268 -8.55 -5.26 -10.28
CA ILE A 268 -7.49 -6.26 -10.49
C ILE A 268 -6.15 -5.58 -10.85
N ARG A 269 -5.05 -6.34 -10.72
CA ARG A 269 -3.69 -5.83 -10.97
C ARG A 269 -3.54 -5.32 -12.40
N ASP A 270 -4.04 -6.10 -13.37
CA ASP A 270 -3.89 -5.85 -14.81
C ASP A 270 -5.04 -5.04 -15.40
N ALA A 271 -5.80 -4.33 -14.57
CA ALA A 271 -6.82 -3.40 -15.04
C ALA A 271 -6.17 -2.28 -15.86
N VAL A 272 -6.80 -1.89 -16.97
CA VAL A 272 -6.33 -0.77 -17.83
C VAL A 272 -6.17 0.51 -17.03
N ASN A 273 -7.12 0.76 -16.14
CA ASN A 273 -7.15 1.91 -15.23
C ASN A 273 -7.25 1.38 -13.79
N PRO A 274 -6.13 1.03 -13.14
CA PRO A 274 -6.17 0.47 -11.80
C PRO A 274 -6.59 1.51 -10.76
N ILE A 275 -7.56 1.14 -9.92
CA ILE A 275 -8.13 1.99 -8.86
C ILE A 275 -7.99 1.27 -7.51
N ARG A 276 -7.67 2.04 -6.47
CA ARG A 276 -7.57 1.62 -5.07
C ARG A 276 -8.46 2.56 -4.26
N TYR A 277 -9.70 2.16 -4.01
CA TYR A 277 -10.71 3.01 -3.38
C TYR A 277 -10.85 2.66 -1.90
N PHE A 278 -10.68 3.65 -1.03
CA PHE A 278 -10.87 3.51 0.41
C PHE A 278 -12.16 4.20 0.84
N GLU A 279 -12.89 3.56 1.75
CA GLU A 279 -14.14 4.08 2.30
C GLU A 279 -14.17 3.87 3.81
N TYR A 280 -14.40 4.94 4.56
CA TYR A 280 -14.68 4.86 5.98
C TYR A 280 -16.15 4.51 6.22
N GLN A 281 -16.40 3.55 7.13
CA GLN A 281 -17.74 3.22 7.59
C GLN A 281 -17.75 3.01 9.11
N PRO A 282 -18.85 3.42 9.81
CA PRO A 282 -18.94 3.29 11.26
C PRO A 282 -19.20 1.85 11.74
N GLY A 283 -18.89 0.83 10.95
CA GLY A 283 -19.04 -0.57 11.33
C GLY A 283 -18.71 -1.54 10.22
N ARG A 284 -18.87 -2.83 10.52
CA ARG A 284 -18.59 -3.95 9.61
C ARG A 284 -19.83 -4.59 8.98
N SER A 285 -21.03 -4.01 9.19
CA SER A 285 -22.28 -4.59 8.69
C SER A 285 -22.29 -4.73 7.18
N GLY A 286 -22.90 -5.83 6.67
CA GLY A 286 -23.08 -6.09 5.25
C GLY A 286 -23.83 -5.00 4.47
N LYS A 287 -24.61 -4.16 5.14
CA LYS A 287 -25.27 -3.00 4.52
C LYS A 287 -24.30 -2.01 3.84
N TYR A 288 -23.03 -1.97 4.30
CA TYR A 288 -22.05 -1.05 3.73
C TYR A 288 -21.52 -1.52 2.37
N PRO A 289 -20.99 -2.74 2.22
CA PRO A 289 -20.63 -3.22 0.89
C PRO A 289 -21.85 -3.37 -0.03
N GLU A 290 -23.06 -3.70 0.49
CA GLU A 290 -24.30 -3.70 -0.28
C GLU A 290 -24.62 -2.31 -0.86
N ALA A 291 -24.52 -1.25 -0.04
CA ALA A 291 -24.78 0.12 -0.49
C ALA A 291 -23.70 0.62 -1.45
N PHE A 292 -22.42 0.23 -1.24
CA PHE A 292 -21.32 0.61 -2.13
C PHE A 292 -21.46 -0.04 -3.51
N LEU A 293 -21.80 -1.33 -3.55
CA LEU A 293 -21.92 -2.17 -4.75
C LEU A 293 -23.35 -2.23 -5.31
N ARG A 294 -24.21 -1.28 -4.93
CA ARG A 294 -25.57 -1.21 -5.49
C ARG A 294 -25.47 -1.15 -7.03
N GLU A 295 -26.21 -2.03 -7.70
CA GLU A 295 -26.24 -2.14 -9.16
C GLU A 295 -24.89 -2.61 -9.79
N TYR A 296 -23.93 -3.04 -8.98
CA TYR A 296 -22.72 -3.62 -9.50
C TYR A 296 -22.97 -5.09 -9.90
N GLU A 297 -22.58 -5.43 -11.13
CA GLU A 297 -22.60 -6.78 -11.66
C GLU A 297 -21.18 -7.22 -12.03
N GLY A 298 -20.72 -8.32 -11.45
CA GLY A 298 -19.37 -8.80 -11.73
C GLY A 298 -18.85 -9.76 -10.68
N TYR A 299 -17.54 -9.91 -10.64
CA TYR A 299 -16.85 -10.77 -9.69
C TYR A 299 -16.29 -9.96 -8.54
N ILE A 300 -16.50 -10.40 -7.31
CA ILE A 300 -15.86 -9.84 -6.12
C ILE A 300 -14.98 -10.89 -5.44
N HIS A 301 -13.75 -10.52 -5.10
CA HIS A 301 -12.82 -11.36 -4.35
C HIS A 301 -12.79 -10.89 -2.89
N THR A 302 -13.11 -11.79 -1.96
CA THR A 302 -13.22 -11.46 -0.53
C THR A 302 -12.73 -12.64 0.32
N ASP A 303 -12.63 -12.42 1.64
CA ASP A 303 -12.64 -13.52 2.59
C ASP A 303 -14.08 -14.10 2.72
N ALA A 304 -14.30 -15.07 3.61
CA ALA A 304 -15.63 -15.65 3.83
C ALA A 304 -16.46 -14.91 4.90
N TYR A 305 -16.18 -13.64 5.14
CA TYR A 305 -17.02 -12.86 6.06
C TYR A 305 -18.46 -12.78 5.58
N SER A 306 -19.41 -13.14 6.45
CA SER A 306 -20.83 -13.26 6.10
C SER A 306 -21.50 -11.94 5.70
N GLY A 307 -20.92 -10.80 6.07
CA GLY A 307 -21.43 -9.49 5.67
C GLY A 307 -21.51 -9.28 4.15
N TYR A 308 -20.61 -9.92 3.38
CA TYR A 308 -20.66 -9.86 1.92
C TYR A 308 -21.82 -10.64 1.28
N ASN A 309 -22.53 -11.49 2.06
CA ASN A 309 -23.71 -12.21 1.55
C ASN A 309 -24.90 -11.26 1.30
N ALA A 310 -24.85 -10.03 1.83
CA ALA A 310 -25.86 -9.00 1.56
C ALA A 310 -25.75 -8.41 0.14
N VAL A 311 -24.61 -8.56 -0.52
CA VAL A 311 -24.39 -8.04 -1.86
C VAL A 311 -25.03 -8.96 -2.89
N SER A 312 -26.06 -8.50 -3.57
CA SER A 312 -26.76 -9.22 -4.63
C SER A 312 -26.17 -8.94 -6.01
N GLY A 313 -26.45 -9.81 -6.99
CA GLY A 313 -26.04 -9.60 -8.39
C GLY A 313 -24.57 -9.88 -8.68
N VAL A 314 -23.77 -10.32 -7.71
CA VAL A 314 -22.32 -10.56 -7.85
C VAL A 314 -21.96 -12.03 -7.75
N LYS A 315 -20.87 -12.41 -8.43
CA LYS A 315 -20.22 -13.70 -8.21
C LYS A 315 -19.05 -13.53 -7.25
N ARG A 316 -19.15 -14.13 -6.08
CA ARG A 316 -18.16 -14.02 -5.02
C ARG A 316 -17.11 -15.10 -5.13
N CYS A 317 -15.85 -14.74 -5.39
CA CYS A 317 -14.68 -15.59 -5.36
C CYS A 317 -14.03 -15.54 -3.98
N LEU A 318 -13.96 -16.66 -3.29
CA LEU A 318 -13.40 -16.72 -1.94
C LEU A 318 -11.90 -16.98 -1.96
N CYS A 319 -11.21 -16.38 -0.99
CA CYS A 319 -9.76 -16.41 -0.88
C CYS A 319 -9.24 -17.75 -0.34
N TYR A 320 -8.52 -18.52 -1.16
CA TYR A 320 -7.87 -19.77 -0.74
C TYR A 320 -6.73 -19.56 0.26
N THR A 321 -6.12 -18.38 0.30
CA THR A 321 -5.11 -18.04 1.33
C THR A 321 -5.73 -18.08 2.72
N HIS A 322 -6.96 -17.60 2.89
CA HIS A 322 -7.70 -17.69 4.16
C HIS A 322 -8.09 -19.14 4.50
N LEU A 323 -8.56 -19.89 3.51
CA LEU A 323 -8.84 -21.33 3.69
C LEU A 323 -7.60 -22.08 4.16
N ARG A 324 -6.48 -21.87 3.48
CA ARG A 324 -5.20 -22.48 3.83
C ARG A 324 -4.73 -22.06 5.23
N ARG A 325 -4.87 -20.78 5.59
CA ARG A 325 -4.53 -20.28 6.92
C ARG A 325 -5.34 -20.96 8.04
N ALA A 326 -6.61 -21.25 7.80
CA ALA A 326 -7.45 -21.96 8.76
C ALA A 326 -6.89 -23.37 9.08
N PHE A 327 -6.36 -24.08 8.08
CA PHE A 327 -5.68 -25.36 8.30
C PHE A 327 -4.28 -25.22 8.94
N VAL A 328 -3.51 -24.18 8.59
CA VAL A 328 -2.23 -23.86 9.23
C VAL A 328 -2.45 -23.60 10.72
N ASP A 329 -3.47 -22.86 11.11
CA ASP A 329 -3.82 -22.57 12.50
C ASP A 329 -4.27 -23.86 13.28
N ALA A 330 -4.70 -24.88 12.56
CA ALA A 330 -5.12 -26.16 13.09
C ALA A 330 -3.97 -27.20 13.19
N LEU A 331 -2.75 -26.89 12.70
CA LEU A 331 -1.60 -27.79 12.81
C LEU A 331 -1.30 -28.13 14.27
N PRO A 332 -0.95 -29.40 14.56
CA PRO A 332 -0.46 -29.80 15.88
C PRO A 332 0.80 -29.00 16.25
N LYS A 333 1.00 -28.77 17.54
CA LYS A 333 2.21 -28.10 18.04
C LYS A 333 3.43 -29.03 18.03
N ASP A 334 3.19 -30.34 18.06
CA ASP A 334 4.24 -31.35 18.07
C ASP A 334 4.65 -31.71 16.63
N ILE A 335 5.90 -31.49 16.31
CA ILE A 335 6.48 -31.67 14.99
C ILE A 335 6.37 -33.14 14.50
N HIS A 336 6.57 -34.11 15.43
CA HIS A 336 6.52 -35.53 15.07
C HIS A 336 5.13 -36.04 14.62
N ASN A 337 4.04 -35.37 15.06
CA ASN A 337 2.69 -35.73 14.73
C ASN A 337 2.09 -34.82 13.61
N SER A 338 2.86 -33.83 13.11
CA SER A 338 2.33 -32.85 12.17
C SER A 338 2.27 -33.35 10.73
N GLU A 339 3.23 -34.18 10.30
CA GLU A 339 3.38 -34.59 8.90
C GLU A 339 2.27 -35.50 8.38
N ALA A 340 1.74 -36.38 9.20
CA ALA A 340 0.63 -37.29 8.88
C ALA A 340 -0.74 -36.75 9.31
N SER A 341 -0.79 -35.48 9.74
CA SER A 341 -2.04 -34.89 10.26
C SER A 341 -2.97 -34.42 9.14
N LYS A 342 -4.29 -34.47 9.36
CA LYS A 342 -5.29 -33.94 8.43
C LYS A 342 -5.05 -32.47 8.03
N PRO A 343 -4.65 -31.55 8.96
CA PRO A 343 -4.30 -30.19 8.55
C PRO A 343 -3.14 -30.12 7.55
N ALA A 344 -2.09 -30.94 7.77
CA ALA A 344 -0.95 -30.98 6.87
C ALA A 344 -1.36 -31.49 5.47
N GLU A 345 -2.19 -32.52 5.42
CA GLU A 345 -2.73 -33.03 4.14
C GLU A 345 -3.55 -31.96 3.42
N ALA A 346 -4.43 -31.20 4.12
CA ALA A 346 -5.17 -30.11 3.54
C ALA A 346 -4.24 -29.04 2.93
N ILE A 347 -3.20 -28.64 3.66
CA ILE A 347 -2.21 -27.65 3.22
C ILE A 347 -1.49 -28.13 1.95
N LEU A 348 -1.07 -29.40 1.91
CA LEU A 348 -0.39 -29.97 0.74
C LEU A 348 -1.28 -29.97 -0.49
N ARG A 349 -2.56 -30.34 -0.33
CA ARG A 349 -3.54 -30.31 -1.43
C ARG A 349 -3.80 -28.89 -1.93
N LEU A 350 -3.95 -27.92 -1.04
CA LEU A 350 -4.13 -26.51 -1.40
C LEU A 350 -2.88 -25.91 -2.06
N ASN A 351 -1.68 -26.29 -1.60
CA ASN A 351 -0.43 -25.85 -2.21
C ASN A 351 -0.29 -26.27 -3.69
N GLN A 352 -0.87 -27.42 -4.08
CA GLN A 352 -0.87 -27.83 -5.48
C GLN A 352 -1.60 -26.81 -6.36
N LEU A 353 -2.72 -26.24 -5.89
CA LEU A 353 -3.45 -25.20 -6.62
C LEU A 353 -2.61 -23.91 -6.78
N PHE A 354 -1.98 -23.46 -5.69
CA PHE A 354 -1.10 -22.28 -5.77
C PHE A 354 0.11 -22.46 -6.67
N ASN A 355 0.64 -23.69 -6.78
CA ASN A 355 1.73 -24.00 -7.71
C ASN A 355 1.26 -23.88 -9.16
N ILE A 356 0.08 -24.45 -9.48
CA ILE A 356 -0.51 -24.35 -10.81
C ILE A 356 -0.79 -22.88 -11.15
N GLU A 357 -1.41 -22.14 -10.26
CA GLU A 357 -1.68 -20.71 -10.46
C GLU A 357 -0.41 -19.89 -10.75
N SER A 358 0.70 -20.22 -10.09
CA SER A 358 2.00 -19.58 -10.35
C SER A 358 2.53 -19.89 -11.76
N GLU A 359 2.33 -21.13 -12.24
CA GLU A 359 2.69 -21.51 -13.62
C GLU A 359 1.79 -20.82 -14.66
N LEU A 360 0.53 -20.54 -14.29
CA LEU A 360 -0.46 -19.92 -15.17
C LEU A 360 -0.43 -18.38 -15.14
N GLU A 361 0.45 -17.75 -14.34
CA GLU A 361 0.47 -16.29 -14.15
C GLU A 361 0.64 -15.53 -15.48
N ALA A 362 1.49 -16.05 -16.37
CA ALA A 362 1.77 -15.42 -17.67
C ALA A 362 0.75 -15.77 -18.78
N PHE A 363 -0.24 -16.63 -18.52
CA PHE A 363 -1.19 -17.07 -19.52
C PHE A 363 -2.31 -16.04 -19.75
N PRO A 364 -2.77 -15.87 -21.00
CA PRO A 364 -3.97 -15.07 -21.28
C PRO A 364 -5.18 -15.64 -20.54
N PRO A 365 -6.16 -14.80 -20.15
CA PRO A 365 -7.30 -15.21 -19.33
C PRO A 365 -8.08 -16.41 -19.86
N ASP A 366 -8.34 -16.47 -21.16
CA ASP A 366 -9.07 -17.59 -21.78
C ASP A 366 -8.29 -18.91 -21.70
N GLN A 367 -6.97 -18.85 -21.87
CA GLN A 367 -6.11 -20.02 -21.74
C GLN A 367 -5.98 -20.43 -20.28
N LYS A 368 -5.82 -19.45 -19.37
CA LYS A 368 -5.79 -19.68 -17.93
C LYS A 368 -7.05 -20.39 -17.45
N LYS A 369 -8.24 -19.97 -17.90
CA LYS A 369 -9.50 -20.64 -17.60
C LYS A 369 -9.50 -22.11 -18.07
N LYS A 370 -9.05 -22.38 -19.29
CA LYS A 370 -8.98 -23.77 -19.85
C LYS A 370 -8.05 -24.63 -19.00
N GLU A 371 -6.86 -24.15 -18.71
CA GLU A 371 -5.88 -24.88 -17.90
C GLU A 371 -6.38 -25.16 -16.48
N ARG A 372 -7.05 -24.21 -15.83
CA ARG A 372 -7.70 -24.41 -14.53
C ARG A 372 -8.72 -25.55 -14.58
N LEU A 373 -9.56 -25.60 -15.61
CA LEU A 373 -10.56 -26.65 -15.73
C LEU A 373 -9.93 -28.05 -15.97
N ILE A 374 -8.77 -28.11 -16.61
CA ILE A 374 -8.04 -29.37 -16.87
C ILE A 374 -7.24 -29.79 -15.64
N ARG A 375 -6.53 -28.85 -14.99
CA ARG A 375 -5.51 -29.17 -13.98
C ARG A 375 -5.99 -28.98 -12.55
N GLU A 376 -6.76 -27.92 -12.26
CA GLU A 376 -7.18 -27.59 -10.90
C GLU A 376 -8.54 -28.18 -10.51
N LYS A 377 -9.49 -28.20 -11.44
CA LYS A 377 -10.82 -28.74 -11.16
C LYS A 377 -10.79 -30.17 -10.60
N PRO A 378 -10.02 -31.15 -11.15
CA PRO A 378 -9.91 -32.48 -10.57
C PRO A 378 -9.28 -32.49 -9.16
N LEU A 379 -8.31 -31.60 -8.89
CA LEU A 379 -7.69 -31.46 -7.58
C LEU A 379 -8.69 -30.90 -6.57
N LEU A 380 -9.51 -29.95 -6.97
CA LEU A 380 -10.59 -29.41 -6.14
C LEU A 380 -11.65 -30.46 -5.82
N GLU A 381 -12.09 -31.21 -6.80
CA GLU A 381 -13.04 -32.32 -6.59
C GLU A 381 -12.48 -33.33 -5.58
N ALA A 382 -11.21 -33.70 -5.74
CA ALA A 382 -10.51 -34.57 -4.80
C ALA A 382 -10.36 -33.96 -3.39
N PHE A 383 -10.06 -32.64 -3.31
CA PHE A 383 -9.96 -31.93 -2.04
C PHE A 383 -11.31 -31.91 -1.32
N TRP A 384 -12.41 -31.58 -2.01
CA TRP A 384 -13.74 -31.50 -1.37
C TRP A 384 -14.22 -32.87 -0.92
N SER A 385 -14.07 -33.91 -1.74
CA SER A 385 -14.40 -35.29 -1.36
C SER A 385 -13.60 -35.76 -0.13
N TRP A 386 -12.33 -35.41 -0.07
CA TRP A 386 -11.49 -35.69 1.08
C TRP A 386 -11.92 -34.89 2.32
N ALA A 387 -12.21 -33.60 2.18
CA ALA A 387 -12.61 -32.73 3.27
C ALA A 387 -13.93 -33.18 3.91
N GLU A 388 -14.92 -33.58 3.11
CA GLU A 388 -16.21 -34.15 3.60
C GLU A 388 -15.98 -35.40 4.46
N LYS A 389 -15.16 -36.33 3.99
CA LYS A 389 -14.84 -37.55 4.72
C LYS A 389 -14.02 -37.29 5.99
N SER A 390 -13.06 -36.39 5.90
CA SER A 390 -12.11 -36.08 6.99
C SER A 390 -12.75 -35.25 8.10
N ALA A 391 -13.81 -34.50 7.78
CA ALA A 391 -14.56 -33.71 8.77
C ALA A 391 -15.39 -34.61 9.74
N ILE A 392 -15.72 -35.83 9.31
CA ILE A 392 -16.50 -36.76 10.11
C ILE A 392 -15.72 -37.17 11.35
N GLY A 393 -16.33 -37.08 12.52
CA GLY A 393 -15.72 -37.47 13.80
C GLY A 393 -14.74 -36.46 14.40
N GLU A 394 -14.57 -35.27 13.80
CA GLU A 394 -13.75 -34.22 14.38
C GLU A 394 -14.39 -33.63 15.64
N LEU A 395 -13.54 -33.38 16.65
CA LEU A 395 -13.99 -32.83 17.93
C LEU A 395 -14.65 -31.46 17.72
N PRO A 396 -15.92 -31.28 18.12
CA PRO A 396 -16.64 -30.02 17.97
C PRO A 396 -15.87 -28.83 18.59
N LYS A 397 -15.88 -27.68 17.91
CA LYS A 397 -15.16 -26.45 18.32
C LYS A 397 -13.62 -26.53 18.29
N SER A 398 -13.02 -27.67 17.91
CA SER A 398 -11.59 -27.74 17.65
C SER A 398 -11.21 -26.77 16.49
N LYS A 399 -9.93 -26.38 16.40
CA LYS A 399 -9.46 -25.55 15.27
C LYS A 399 -9.64 -26.27 13.95
N LEU A 400 -9.41 -27.60 13.92
CA LEU A 400 -9.57 -28.40 12.72
C LEU A 400 -11.04 -28.49 12.30
N SER A 401 -11.96 -28.73 13.26
CA SER A 401 -13.40 -28.70 12.98
C SER A 401 -13.85 -27.35 12.40
N LYS A 402 -13.34 -26.23 12.94
CA LYS A 402 -13.61 -24.89 12.41
C LYS A 402 -13.07 -24.71 10.99
N ALA A 403 -11.87 -25.24 10.68
CA ALA A 403 -11.29 -25.18 9.35
C ALA A 403 -12.13 -25.95 8.33
N PHE A 404 -12.59 -27.17 8.67
CA PHE A 404 -13.49 -27.95 7.81
C PHE A 404 -14.85 -27.25 7.63
N HIS A 405 -15.46 -26.72 8.72
CA HIS A 405 -16.70 -25.96 8.60
C HIS A 405 -16.54 -24.72 7.71
N TYR A 406 -15.42 -24.00 7.85
CA TYR A 406 -15.11 -22.86 6.99
C TYR A 406 -15.03 -23.28 5.51
N ALA A 407 -14.35 -24.39 5.22
CA ALA A 407 -14.25 -24.94 3.88
C ALA A 407 -15.64 -25.33 3.34
N LEU A 408 -16.33 -26.24 4.02
CA LEU A 408 -17.55 -26.89 3.53
C LEU A 408 -18.74 -25.93 3.40
N ASN A 409 -18.92 -25.02 4.38
CA ASN A 409 -20.01 -24.05 4.35
C ASN A 409 -19.87 -22.97 3.27
N ASN A 410 -18.65 -22.80 2.72
CA ASN A 410 -18.36 -21.77 1.73
C ASN A 410 -17.96 -22.37 0.36
N ARG A 411 -18.19 -23.65 0.17
CA ARG A 411 -17.71 -24.42 -0.99
C ARG A 411 -18.00 -23.75 -2.34
N GLU A 412 -19.22 -23.27 -2.56
CA GLU A 412 -19.60 -22.60 -3.82
C GLU A 412 -18.72 -21.42 -4.16
N GLY A 413 -18.44 -20.54 -3.20
CA GLY A 413 -17.60 -19.37 -3.42
C GLY A 413 -16.15 -19.71 -3.80
N PHE A 414 -15.67 -20.89 -3.40
CA PHE A 414 -14.34 -21.36 -3.78
C PHE A 414 -14.27 -21.91 -5.21
N TRP A 415 -15.39 -22.18 -5.87
CA TRP A 415 -15.43 -22.63 -7.27
C TRP A 415 -15.48 -21.48 -8.28
N ASN A 416 -16.01 -20.34 -7.90
CA ASN A 416 -16.35 -19.25 -8.81
C ASN A 416 -15.14 -18.70 -9.60
N TYR A 417 -13.91 -18.77 -9.05
CA TYR A 417 -12.71 -18.30 -9.76
C TYR A 417 -12.37 -19.11 -11.02
N LEU A 418 -12.86 -20.35 -11.11
CA LEU A 418 -12.67 -21.20 -12.31
C LEU A 418 -13.49 -20.72 -13.51
N GLU A 419 -14.52 -19.89 -13.29
CA GLU A 419 -15.41 -19.45 -14.34
C GLU A 419 -14.77 -18.43 -15.28
N ASP A 420 -13.75 -17.68 -14.79
CA ASP A 420 -13.11 -16.65 -15.56
C ASP A 420 -11.62 -16.55 -15.23
N GLY A 421 -10.76 -16.51 -16.26
CA GLY A 421 -9.32 -16.47 -16.11
C GLY A 421 -8.77 -15.18 -15.47
N ASN A 422 -9.55 -14.09 -15.43
CA ASN A 422 -9.21 -12.86 -14.73
C ASN A 422 -9.47 -12.94 -13.21
N CYS A 423 -10.26 -13.91 -12.76
CA CYS A 423 -10.48 -14.14 -11.35
C CYS A 423 -9.20 -14.65 -10.68
N SER A 424 -8.93 -14.23 -9.46
CA SER A 424 -7.79 -14.65 -8.67
C SER A 424 -8.17 -15.74 -7.66
N ILE A 425 -7.26 -16.68 -7.41
CA ILE A 425 -7.42 -17.68 -6.35
C ILE A 425 -7.33 -17.05 -4.94
N SER A 426 -6.78 -15.85 -4.83
CA SER A 426 -6.58 -15.18 -3.54
C SER A 426 -7.03 -13.73 -3.54
N ASN A 427 -7.31 -13.20 -2.34
CA ASN A 427 -7.61 -11.79 -2.12
C ASN A 427 -6.37 -10.97 -1.65
N SER A 428 -5.18 -11.48 -1.86
CA SER A 428 -3.92 -10.84 -1.43
C SER A 428 -3.75 -9.42 -1.99
N LEU A 429 -4.38 -9.11 -3.12
CA LEU A 429 -4.36 -7.77 -3.69
C LEU A 429 -4.99 -6.75 -2.75
N ALA A 430 -6.21 -7.00 -2.25
CA ALA A 430 -6.88 -6.10 -1.31
C ALA A 430 -6.11 -6.01 0.02
N GLU A 431 -5.60 -7.14 0.53
CA GLU A 431 -4.76 -7.19 1.73
C GLU A 431 -3.50 -6.31 1.59
N ASN A 432 -2.86 -6.33 0.42
CA ASN A 432 -1.70 -5.48 0.13
C ASN A 432 -2.08 -4.01 -0.04
N CYS A 433 -3.24 -3.72 -0.65
CA CYS A 433 -3.74 -2.36 -0.83
C CYS A 433 -4.09 -1.68 0.50
N ILE A 434 -4.66 -2.41 1.45
CA ILE A 434 -5.04 -1.85 2.77
C ILE A 434 -3.84 -1.68 3.72
N ARG A 435 -2.72 -2.36 3.45
CA ARG A 435 -1.51 -2.36 4.31
C ARG A 435 -0.94 -0.96 4.60
N PRO A 436 -0.82 -0.01 3.65
CA PRO A 436 -0.35 1.35 3.94
C PRO A 436 -1.20 2.04 5.00
N PHE A 437 -2.53 1.89 4.95
CA PHE A 437 -3.42 2.41 5.99
C PHE A 437 -3.17 1.74 7.35
N VAL A 438 -3.01 0.41 7.38
CA VAL A 438 -2.75 -0.33 8.63
C VAL A 438 -1.43 0.10 9.27
N ILE A 439 -0.37 0.29 8.46
CA ILE A 439 0.93 0.80 8.93
C ILE A 439 0.76 2.22 9.49
N GLY A 440 0.11 3.09 8.73
CA GLY A 440 -0.16 4.47 9.16
C GLY A 440 -0.95 4.52 10.46
N ARG A 441 -2.01 3.71 10.58
CA ARG A 441 -2.83 3.62 11.79
C ARG A 441 -2.00 3.30 13.05
N LYS A 442 -0.98 2.46 12.95
CA LYS A 442 -0.07 2.19 14.07
C LYS A 442 0.67 3.43 14.57
N ASN A 443 0.82 4.47 13.75
CA ASN A 443 1.48 5.71 14.10
C ASN A 443 0.54 6.78 14.66
N TRP A 444 -0.68 6.93 14.11
CA TRP A 444 -1.64 7.95 14.59
C TRP A 444 -2.79 7.40 15.43
N LEU A 445 -2.93 6.09 15.56
CA LEU A 445 -3.85 5.31 16.39
C LEU A 445 -5.33 5.45 16.04
N PHE A 446 -5.86 6.66 15.90
CA PHE A 446 -7.29 6.93 15.68
C PHE A 446 -7.51 8.14 14.77
N SER A 447 -8.72 8.27 14.25
CA SER A 447 -9.23 9.48 13.60
C SER A 447 -10.02 10.33 14.59
N GLY A 448 -9.78 11.64 14.64
CA GLY A 448 -10.42 12.56 15.60
C GLY A 448 -11.91 12.80 15.36
N SER A 449 -12.42 12.46 14.18
CA SER A 449 -13.83 12.62 13.79
C SER A 449 -14.17 11.81 12.54
N PRO A 450 -15.45 11.55 12.25
CA PRO A 450 -15.90 10.95 11.00
C PRO A 450 -15.41 11.68 9.76
N LYS A 451 -15.53 13.02 9.73
CA LYS A 451 -15.00 13.84 8.61
C LYS A 451 -13.50 13.65 8.39
N GLY A 452 -12.72 13.46 9.48
CA GLY A 452 -11.30 13.17 9.39
C GLY A 452 -11.01 11.77 8.85
N ALA A 453 -11.85 10.79 9.18
CA ALA A 453 -11.77 9.43 8.65
C ALA A 453 -12.12 9.38 7.15
N GLU A 454 -13.19 10.08 6.73
CA GLU A 454 -13.59 10.24 5.33
C GLU A 454 -12.51 10.92 4.50
N ALA A 455 -11.96 12.04 4.98
CA ALA A 455 -10.88 12.74 4.30
C ALA A 455 -9.62 11.85 4.18
N SER A 456 -9.31 11.07 5.22
CA SER A 456 -8.21 10.11 5.18
C SER A 456 -8.45 9.01 4.15
N ALA A 457 -9.66 8.45 4.09
CA ALA A 457 -10.03 7.45 3.09
C ALA A 457 -9.86 7.99 1.66
N GLY A 458 -10.39 9.20 1.39
CA GLY A 458 -10.28 9.79 0.07
C GLY A 458 -8.84 10.14 -0.33
N ILE A 459 -8.03 10.64 0.60
CA ILE A 459 -6.62 10.93 0.31
C ILE A 459 -5.84 9.61 0.06
N TYR A 460 -6.09 8.55 0.83
CA TYR A 460 -5.51 7.22 0.53
C TYR A 460 -5.95 6.71 -0.85
N THR A 461 -7.22 6.93 -1.22
CA THR A 461 -7.73 6.59 -2.56
C THR A 461 -6.89 7.24 -3.65
N LEU A 462 -6.63 8.54 -3.56
CA LEU A 462 -5.84 9.27 -4.55
C LEU A 462 -4.37 8.82 -4.57
N VAL A 463 -3.75 8.71 -3.39
CA VAL A 463 -2.33 8.31 -3.25
C VAL A 463 -2.10 6.89 -3.79
N GLU A 464 -2.90 5.92 -3.36
CA GLU A 464 -2.71 4.52 -3.76
C GLU A 464 -3.16 4.26 -5.21
N THR A 465 -4.15 5.01 -5.72
CA THR A 465 -4.53 4.95 -7.13
C THR A 465 -3.45 5.57 -8.02
N ALA A 466 -2.82 6.67 -7.61
CA ALA A 466 -1.69 7.27 -8.33
C ALA A 466 -0.53 6.25 -8.45
N LYS A 467 -0.13 5.62 -7.35
CA LYS A 467 0.89 4.56 -7.34
C LYS A 467 0.53 3.39 -8.27
N ALA A 468 -0.72 2.94 -8.24
CA ALA A 468 -1.19 1.85 -9.07
C ALA A 468 -1.12 2.18 -10.58
N ASN A 469 -1.20 3.47 -10.94
CA ASN A 469 -1.05 3.97 -12.31
C ASN A 469 0.39 4.40 -12.67
N GLY A 470 1.38 4.12 -11.80
CA GLY A 470 2.79 4.46 -12.04
C GLY A 470 3.09 5.96 -11.95
N LEU A 471 2.28 6.71 -11.24
CA LEU A 471 2.48 8.14 -11.00
C LEU A 471 3.23 8.37 -9.68
N ALA A 472 3.96 9.49 -9.60
CA ALA A 472 4.48 10.00 -8.34
C ALA A 472 3.35 10.71 -7.56
N PRO A 473 2.88 10.18 -6.40
CA PRO A 473 1.71 10.76 -5.71
C PRO A 473 1.88 12.24 -5.36
N MET A 474 3.08 12.65 -4.95
CA MET A 474 3.37 14.05 -4.70
C MET A 474 3.15 14.95 -5.91
N LYS A 475 3.60 14.51 -7.09
CA LYS A 475 3.39 15.29 -8.32
C LYS A 475 1.91 15.35 -8.67
N TYR A 476 1.21 14.22 -8.54
CA TYR A 476 -0.21 14.11 -8.83
C TYR A 476 -1.08 14.99 -7.92
N ILE A 477 -0.90 14.91 -6.60
CA ILE A 477 -1.63 15.76 -5.65
C ILE A 477 -1.31 17.24 -5.87
N LYS A 478 -0.04 17.58 -6.12
CA LYS A 478 0.36 18.96 -6.41
C LYS A 478 -0.29 19.47 -7.70
N TYR A 479 -0.35 18.66 -8.76
CA TYR A 479 -1.00 18.99 -10.01
C TYR A 479 -2.47 19.35 -9.75
N ILE A 480 -3.23 18.45 -9.09
CA ILE A 480 -4.64 18.71 -8.75
C ILE A 480 -4.79 20.01 -7.96
N LEU A 481 -4.04 20.20 -6.89
CA LEU A 481 -4.18 21.35 -6.00
C LEU A 481 -3.67 22.67 -6.61
N SER A 482 -2.89 22.62 -7.68
CA SER A 482 -2.43 23.81 -8.39
C SER A 482 -3.37 24.26 -9.49
N ASP A 483 -4.09 23.34 -10.11
CA ASP A 483 -4.87 23.58 -11.32
C ASP A 483 -6.40 23.58 -11.06
N MET A 484 -6.87 22.61 -10.28
CA MET A 484 -8.31 22.45 -10.01
C MET A 484 -8.95 23.65 -9.28
N PRO A 485 -8.29 24.31 -8.29
CA PRO A 485 -8.84 25.53 -7.70
C PRO A 485 -8.98 26.63 -8.75
N GLY A 486 -10.24 27.08 -8.96
CA GLY A 486 -10.58 28.08 -9.98
C GLY A 486 -11.03 27.49 -11.32
N SER A 487 -11.00 26.18 -11.51
CA SER A 487 -11.62 25.53 -12.65
C SER A 487 -13.17 25.47 -12.51
N ALA A 488 -13.88 25.41 -13.63
CA ALA A 488 -15.36 25.39 -13.65
C ALA A 488 -15.94 23.96 -13.53
N PHE A 489 -15.27 23.03 -12.85
CA PHE A 489 -15.69 21.63 -12.78
C PHE A 489 -17.06 21.41 -12.11
N LEU A 490 -17.55 22.35 -11.30
CA LEU A 490 -18.90 22.29 -10.72
C LEU A 490 -19.99 22.56 -11.77
N GLU A 491 -19.71 23.39 -12.77
CA GLU A 491 -20.59 23.68 -13.92
C GLU A 491 -20.36 22.65 -15.05
N HIS A 492 -19.15 22.13 -15.15
CA HIS A 492 -18.64 21.21 -16.16
C HIS A 492 -18.01 19.97 -15.52
N PRO A 493 -18.82 19.03 -15.02
CA PRO A 493 -18.30 17.83 -14.32
C PRO A 493 -17.36 16.96 -15.17
N GLU A 494 -17.45 17.05 -16.51
CA GLU A 494 -16.54 16.40 -17.45
C GLU A 494 -15.08 16.84 -17.30
N TYR A 495 -14.81 18.04 -16.78
CA TYR A 495 -13.44 18.51 -16.50
C TYR A 495 -12.75 17.69 -15.41
N LEU A 496 -13.49 16.95 -14.58
CA LEU A 496 -12.90 16.03 -13.62
C LEU A 496 -12.12 14.90 -14.29
N ASP A 497 -12.44 14.56 -15.54
CA ASP A 497 -11.73 13.51 -16.28
C ASP A 497 -10.31 13.93 -16.65
N ASP A 498 -10.00 15.23 -16.67
CA ASP A 498 -8.66 15.76 -16.89
C ASP A 498 -7.72 15.52 -15.70
N TYR A 499 -8.27 15.24 -14.51
CA TYR A 499 -7.50 14.93 -13.31
C TYR A 499 -7.40 13.42 -13.02
N LEU A 500 -7.99 12.56 -13.84
CA LEU A 500 -7.90 11.12 -13.63
C LEU A 500 -6.47 10.60 -13.87
N PRO A 501 -5.97 9.65 -13.07
CA PRO A 501 -4.58 9.18 -13.12
C PRO A 501 -4.12 8.62 -14.47
N TRP A 502 -5.05 8.23 -15.32
CA TRP A 502 -4.77 7.71 -16.67
C TRP A 502 -4.89 8.77 -17.78
N ASN A 503 -5.29 9.99 -17.46
CA ASN A 503 -5.30 11.08 -18.43
C ASN A 503 -3.88 11.32 -18.97
N PRO A 504 -3.69 11.50 -20.29
CA PRO A 504 -2.38 11.71 -20.91
C PRO A 504 -1.57 12.85 -20.30
N LEU A 505 -2.21 13.99 -20.01
CA LEU A 505 -1.55 15.16 -19.40
C LEU A 505 -1.08 14.82 -17.98
N VAL A 506 -1.91 14.15 -17.17
CA VAL A 506 -1.54 13.71 -15.84
C VAL A 506 -0.34 12.75 -15.90
N LYS A 507 -0.32 11.82 -16.85
CA LYS A 507 0.81 10.91 -17.06
C LYS A 507 2.09 11.62 -17.47
N GLU A 508 1.99 12.68 -18.27
CA GLU A 508 3.13 13.49 -18.70
C GLU A 508 3.76 14.26 -17.51
N PHE A 509 2.94 14.92 -16.70
CA PHE A 509 3.44 15.79 -15.62
C PHE A 509 3.72 15.05 -14.30
N CYS A 510 3.10 13.87 -14.08
CA CYS A 510 3.10 13.22 -12.76
C CYS A 510 3.85 11.89 -12.68
N ARG A 511 4.48 11.44 -13.75
CA ARG A 511 5.39 10.28 -13.71
C ARG A 511 6.73 10.58 -13.06
#